data_2160d77dadab2f9b564c98f94cb0efcb
#
_entry.id   2160d77dadab2f9b564c98f94cb0efcb
#
_cell.length_a   1.000
_cell.length_b   1.000
_cell.length_c   1.000
_cell.angle_alpha   90.00
_cell.angle_beta   90.00
_cell.angle_gamma   90.00
#
_symmetry.space_group_name_H-M   'P 1'
#
loop_
_entity.id
_entity.type
_entity.pdbx_description
1 polymer ?
#
loop_
_entity_poly.entity_id
_entity_poly.type
_entity_poly.pdbx_seq_one_letter_code
_entity_poly.pdbx_strand_id
1 'polypeptide(L)'
;TDIPYSLLWRATAIGVMGNNVLPARAGEFARAYALSRETPKVSFASAFASLAVDRVFDAFVVLLLMLAAMMAPGFPDLLLAGHHVRDYVLGGAVVATLALGVLYLLVFFPQRLILLFERFARRVAPTFEERGREALLGFASGLGVLRNPKRFFAVLLWTLAHWLLNGIAFWCAFLAVGIPAGFGGALLLQGLIAIGVAVPSAPGFFGVFESIGRAGLGLYGVDPTLATSWAIGFHLLTYIPITAIGIYYFVELGLHFRDFSKVEERAEQEA
;
A
#
# COMPACT_ATOMS: atom_id res chain seq x y z
N THR A 1 20.44 10.17 5.53
CA THR A 1 21.22 8.97 5.87
C THR A 1 21.16 8.03 4.68
N ASP A 2 22.31 7.70 4.12
CA ASP A 2 22.37 6.71 3.04
C ASP A 2 22.26 5.32 3.66
N ILE A 3 21.08 4.70 3.50
CA ILE A 3 20.81 3.35 3.95
C ILE A 3 21.13 2.42 2.78
N PRO A 4 21.97 1.38 2.95
CA PRO A 4 22.24 0.41 1.92
C PRO A 4 20.95 -0.25 1.41
N TYR A 5 20.85 -0.42 0.09
CA TYR A 5 19.67 -1.04 -0.52
C TYR A 5 19.38 -2.45 0.03
N SER A 6 20.44 -3.21 0.37
CA SER A 6 20.30 -4.55 0.93
C SER A 6 19.50 -4.57 2.26
N LEU A 7 19.68 -3.55 3.11
CA LEU A 7 18.92 -3.44 4.37
C LEU A 7 17.45 -3.09 4.11
N LEU A 8 17.20 -2.20 3.15
CA LEU A 8 15.83 -1.86 2.74
C LEU A 8 15.11 -3.07 2.13
N TRP A 9 15.84 -3.86 1.32
CA TRP A 9 15.31 -5.09 0.73
C TRP A 9 14.95 -6.12 1.80
N ARG A 10 15.87 -6.40 2.74
CA ARG A 10 15.62 -7.33 3.86
C ARG A 10 14.39 -6.92 4.67
N ALA A 11 14.34 -5.66 5.11
CA ALA A 11 13.20 -5.14 5.86
C ALA A 11 11.89 -5.23 5.06
N THR A 12 11.93 -4.97 3.74
CA THR A 12 10.74 -5.10 2.89
C THR A 12 10.30 -6.55 2.74
N ALA A 13 11.22 -7.49 2.52
CA ALA A 13 10.90 -8.91 2.42
C ALA A 13 10.30 -9.46 3.71
N ILE A 14 10.85 -9.06 4.88
CA ILE A 14 10.28 -9.40 6.19
C ILE A 14 8.88 -8.79 6.36
N GLY A 15 8.67 -7.55 5.94
CA GLY A 15 7.36 -6.92 6.00
C GLY A 15 6.31 -7.61 5.14
N VAL A 16 6.65 -7.97 3.89
CA VAL A 16 5.73 -8.70 3.02
C VAL A 16 5.44 -10.10 3.56
N MET A 17 6.46 -10.82 4.03
CA MET A 17 6.28 -12.11 4.72
C MET A 17 5.37 -11.96 5.95
N GLY A 18 5.57 -10.90 6.74
CA GLY A 18 4.72 -10.61 7.90
C GLY A 18 3.26 -10.42 7.52
N ASN A 19 2.95 -9.69 6.44
CA ASN A 19 1.58 -9.54 5.92
C ASN A 19 1.01 -10.87 5.39
N ASN A 20 1.87 -11.76 4.91
CA ASN A 20 1.47 -13.06 4.41
C ASN A 20 1.17 -14.08 5.52
N VAL A 21 1.84 -13.98 6.65
CA VAL A 21 1.78 -14.98 7.74
C VAL A 21 0.95 -14.47 8.92
N LEU A 22 0.99 -13.16 9.20
CA LEU A 22 0.31 -12.55 10.34
C LEU A 22 -1.02 -11.89 9.90
N PRO A 23 -2.02 -11.85 10.79
CA PRO A 23 -3.26 -11.12 10.51
C PRO A 23 -3.06 -9.61 10.57
N ALA A 24 -4.09 -8.86 10.19
CA ALA A 24 -4.21 -7.40 10.38
C ALA A 24 -3.08 -6.56 9.78
N ARG A 25 -2.36 -7.07 8.76
CA ARG A 25 -1.23 -6.38 8.11
C ARG A 25 -0.07 -6.04 9.06
N ALA A 26 0.14 -6.86 10.06
CA ALA A 26 1.23 -6.69 11.04
C ALA A 26 2.64 -6.65 10.41
N GLY A 27 2.78 -7.05 9.15
CA GLY A 27 4.04 -6.96 8.40
C GLY A 27 4.53 -5.52 8.17
N GLU A 28 3.67 -4.51 8.20
CA GLU A 28 4.12 -3.11 8.12
C GLU A 28 4.90 -2.72 9.39
N PHE A 29 4.42 -3.15 10.56
CA PHE A 29 5.16 -3.01 11.83
C PHE A 29 6.47 -3.81 11.80
N ALA A 30 6.43 -5.05 11.29
CA ALA A 30 7.60 -5.91 11.14
C ALA A 30 8.68 -5.26 10.26
N ARG A 31 8.30 -4.61 9.14
CA ARG A 31 9.19 -3.87 8.24
C ARG A 31 9.87 -2.71 8.96
N ALA A 32 9.08 -1.88 9.66
CA ALA A 32 9.62 -0.74 10.40
C ALA A 32 10.56 -1.18 11.53
N TYR A 33 10.20 -2.24 12.24
CA TYR A 33 11.01 -2.81 13.31
C TYR A 33 12.33 -3.40 12.81
N ALA A 34 12.29 -4.23 11.76
CA ALA A 34 13.49 -4.79 11.16
C ALA A 34 14.46 -3.71 10.70
N LEU A 35 13.95 -2.66 10.03
CA LEU A 35 14.77 -1.55 9.57
C LEU A 35 15.41 -0.77 10.74
N SER A 36 14.65 -0.46 11.78
CA SER A 36 15.16 0.27 12.95
C SER A 36 16.20 -0.52 13.74
N ARG A 37 16.07 -1.85 13.76
CA ARG A 37 17.03 -2.74 14.44
C ARG A 37 18.36 -2.83 13.67
N GLU A 38 18.30 -2.97 12.33
CA GLU A 38 19.52 -3.03 11.50
C GLU A 38 20.19 -1.66 11.32
N THR A 39 19.43 -0.58 11.49
CA THR A 39 19.92 0.78 11.25
C THR A 39 19.61 1.67 12.47
N PRO A 40 20.48 1.72 13.48
CA PRO A 40 20.23 2.51 14.71
C PRO A 40 19.98 4.01 14.48
N LYS A 41 20.36 4.53 13.30
CA LYS A 41 20.11 5.92 12.88
C LYS A 41 18.66 6.18 12.45
N VAL A 42 17.86 5.12 12.25
CA VAL A 42 16.45 5.21 11.84
C VAL A 42 15.59 4.75 13.00
N SER A 43 14.83 5.67 13.59
CA SER A 43 13.86 5.31 14.62
C SER A 43 12.69 4.53 14.02
N PHE A 44 12.06 3.68 14.82
CA PHE A 44 10.84 2.96 14.43
C PHE A 44 9.75 3.93 13.93
N ALA A 45 9.50 5.03 14.65
CA ALA A 45 8.52 6.04 14.27
C ALA A 45 8.82 6.66 12.89
N SER A 46 10.10 6.94 12.59
CA SER A 46 10.49 7.48 11.29
C SER A 46 10.32 6.44 10.16
N ALA A 47 10.66 5.18 10.42
CA ALA A 47 10.44 4.09 9.47
C ALA A 47 8.94 3.89 9.21
N PHE A 48 8.13 3.86 10.26
CA PHE A 48 6.68 3.69 10.16
C PHE A 48 6.01 4.89 9.45
N ALA A 49 6.43 6.13 9.74
CA ALA A 49 5.95 7.31 9.03
C ALA A 49 6.22 7.22 7.52
N SER A 50 7.38 6.69 7.10
CA SER A 50 7.67 6.50 5.67
C SER A 50 6.70 5.53 4.99
N LEU A 51 6.20 4.50 5.70
CA LEU A 51 5.21 3.57 5.16
C LEU A 51 3.85 4.22 4.93
N ALA A 52 3.42 5.13 5.81
CA ALA A 52 2.18 5.87 5.61
C ALA A 52 2.26 6.75 4.35
N VAL A 53 3.43 7.34 4.09
CA VAL A 53 3.68 8.08 2.84
C VAL A 53 3.59 7.17 1.63
N ASP A 54 4.26 6.00 1.67
CA ASP A 54 4.20 5.01 0.60
C ASP A 54 2.71 4.68 0.27
N ARG A 55 1.84 4.50 1.29
CA ARG A 55 0.41 4.21 1.08
C ARG A 55 -0.33 5.34 0.34
N VAL A 56 0.00 6.61 0.61
CA VAL A 56 -0.64 7.74 -0.09
C VAL A 56 -0.22 7.78 -1.56
N PHE A 57 1.08 7.59 -1.85
CA PHE A 57 1.58 7.52 -3.23
C PHE A 57 1.04 6.29 -3.96
N ASP A 58 0.99 5.13 -3.31
CA ASP A 58 0.41 3.90 -3.86
C ASP A 58 -1.05 4.12 -4.26
N ALA A 59 -1.88 4.61 -3.34
CA ALA A 59 -3.30 4.87 -3.60
C ALA A 59 -3.49 5.85 -4.77
N PHE A 60 -2.72 6.95 -4.80
CA PHE A 60 -2.78 7.93 -5.88
C PHE A 60 -2.43 7.31 -7.24
N VAL A 61 -1.31 6.60 -7.30
CA VAL A 61 -0.83 6.00 -8.56
C VAL A 61 -1.75 4.88 -9.03
N VAL A 62 -2.21 4.00 -8.15
CA VAL A 62 -3.15 2.92 -8.49
C VAL A 62 -4.43 3.48 -9.09
N LEU A 63 -5.05 4.47 -8.45
CA LEU A 63 -6.27 5.08 -8.94
C LEU A 63 -6.04 5.85 -10.25
N LEU A 64 -4.90 6.51 -10.41
CA LEU A 64 -4.51 7.15 -11.67
C LEU A 64 -4.39 6.13 -12.81
N LEU A 65 -3.73 4.99 -12.57
CA LEU A 65 -3.59 3.92 -13.57
C LEU A 65 -4.94 3.26 -13.89
N MET A 66 -5.81 3.06 -12.90
CA MET A 66 -7.17 2.57 -13.15
C MET A 66 -7.97 3.54 -14.02
N LEU A 67 -7.90 4.85 -13.74
CA LEU A 67 -8.56 5.87 -14.58
C LEU A 67 -7.99 5.89 -15.99
N ALA A 68 -6.66 5.85 -16.13
CA ALA A 68 -6.00 5.80 -17.44
C ALA A 68 -6.44 4.58 -18.25
N ALA A 69 -6.56 3.41 -17.60
CA ALA A 69 -7.07 2.19 -18.22
C ALA A 69 -8.52 2.35 -18.70
N MET A 70 -9.38 2.98 -17.90
CA MET A 70 -10.80 3.21 -18.25
C MET A 70 -11.00 4.26 -19.35
N MET A 71 -10.01 5.12 -19.54
CA MET A 71 -10.04 6.12 -20.64
C MET A 71 -9.50 5.56 -21.95
N ALA A 72 -8.93 4.36 -21.96
CA ALA A 72 -8.40 3.75 -23.17
C ALA A 72 -9.53 3.42 -24.16
N PRO A 73 -9.32 3.62 -25.47
CA PRO A 73 -10.29 3.25 -26.49
C PRO A 73 -10.66 1.77 -26.40
N GLY A 74 -11.95 1.46 -26.43
CA GLY A 74 -12.44 0.09 -26.36
C GLY A 74 -12.51 -0.50 -24.96
N PHE A 75 -12.29 0.30 -23.89
CA PHE A 75 -12.54 -0.16 -22.54
C PHE A 75 -14.04 -0.43 -22.34
N PRO A 76 -14.44 -1.62 -21.84
CA PRO A 76 -15.84 -1.95 -21.66
C PRO A 76 -16.50 -1.05 -20.61
N ASP A 77 -17.77 -0.72 -20.83
CA ASP A 77 -18.57 0.02 -19.85
C ASP A 77 -19.00 -0.93 -18.73
N LEU A 78 -18.32 -0.86 -17.62
CA LEU A 78 -18.46 -1.78 -16.50
C LEU A 78 -19.39 -1.20 -15.44
N LEU A 79 -20.39 -1.99 -15.02
CA LEU A 79 -21.31 -1.63 -13.94
C LEU A 79 -21.05 -2.46 -12.69
N LEU A 80 -21.03 -1.80 -11.54
CA LEU A 80 -20.96 -2.41 -10.22
C LEU A 80 -22.09 -1.83 -9.36
N ALA A 81 -22.98 -2.68 -8.86
CA ALA A 81 -24.15 -2.26 -8.07
C ALA A 81 -25.02 -1.16 -8.74
N GLY A 82 -25.14 -1.22 -10.08
CA GLY A 82 -25.94 -0.27 -10.85
C GLY A 82 -25.28 1.08 -11.18
N HIS A 83 -24.04 1.28 -10.76
CA HIS A 83 -23.25 2.49 -11.08
C HIS A 83 -22.04 2.11 -11.94
N HIS A 84 -21.58 3.06 -12.75
CA HIS A 84 -20.38 2.85 -13.54
C HIS A 84 -19.14 2.70 -12.61
N VAL A 85 -18.31 1.69 -12.87
CA VAL A 85 -17.06 1.47 -12.10
C VAL A 85 -16.19 2.71 -12.17
N ARG A 86 -16.22 3.44 -13.28
CA ARG A 86 -15.51 4.71 -13.46
C ARG A 86 -15.87 5.74 -12.37
N ASP A 87 -17.13 5.83 -11.93
CA ASP A 87 -17.56 6.83 -10.95
C ASP A 87 -16.97 6.55 -9.58
N TYR A 88 -16.88 5.26 -9.19
CA TYR A 88 -16.18 4.86 -7.96
C TYR A 88 -14.69 5.18 -8.01
N VAL A 89 -14.04 4.91 -9.15
CA VAL A 89 -12.60 5.18 -9.31
C VAL A 89 -12.33 6.68 -9.35
N LEU A 90 -13.19 7.47 -9.97
CA LEU A 90 -13.11 8.95 -9.94
C LEU A 90 -13.25 9.48 -8.52
N GLY A 91 -14.25 9.00 -7.76
CA GLY A 91 -14.42 9.36 -6.36
C GLY A 91 -13.17 9.03 -5.52
N GLY A 92 -12.65 7.82 -5.67
CA GLY A 92 -11.41 7.39 -5.03
C GLY A 92 -10.20 8.24 -5.43
N ALA A 93 -10.07 8.59 -6.72
CA ALA A 93 -8.99 9.44 -7.20
C ALA A 93 -9.06 10.86 -6.62
N VAL A 94 -10.26 11.42 -6.44
CA VAL A 94 -10.44 12.71 -5.76
C VAL A 94 -9.96 12.61 -4.31
N VAL A 95 -10.37 11.56 -3.57
CA VAL A 95 -9.93 11.35 -2.18
C VAL A 95 -8.42 11.18 -2.10
N ALA A 96 -7.81 10.38 -2.98
CA ALA A 96 -6.35 10.18 -3.02
C ALA A 96 -5.60 11.48 -3.36
N THR A 97 -6.14 12.28 -4.28
CA THR A 97 -5.56 13.60 -4.61
C THR A 97 -5.63 14.56 -3.44
N LEU A 98 -6.74 14.58 -2.70
CA LEU A 98 -6.87 15.37 -1.47
C LEU A 98 -5.89 14.90 -0.40
N ALA A 99 -5.74 13.57 -0.21
CA ALA A 99 -4.77 13.02 0.72
C ALA A 99 -3.32 13.40 0.35
N LEU A 100 -2.98 13.35 -0.95
CA LEU A 100 -1.69 13.81 -1.45
C LEU A 100 -1.50 15.32 -1.24
N GLY A 101 -2.56 16.11 -1.40
CA GLY A 101 -2.56 17.55 -1.10
C GLY A 101 -2.32 17.82 0.39
N VAL A 102 -2.97 17.08 1.29
CA VAL A 102 -2.74 17.17 2.74
C VAL A 102 -1.30 16.78 3.08
N LEU A 103 -0.79 15.70 2.48
CA LEU A 103 0.61 15.30 2.64
C LEU A 103 1.57 16.40 2.16
N TYR A 104 1.31 17.00 1.01
CA TYR A 104 2.08 18.12 0.50
C TYR A 104 2.08 19.29 1.47
N LEU A 105 0.91 19.68 1.99
CA LEU A 105 0.77 20.76 2.98
C LEU A 105 1.52 20.43 4.27
N LEU A 106 1.47 19.19 4.74
CA LEU A 106 2.18 18.74 5.94
C LEU A 106 3.71 18.78 5.74
N VAL A 107 4.19 18.46 4.55
CA VAL A 107 5.61 18.48 4.21
C VAL A 107 6.14 19.91 4.08
N PHE A 108 5.42 20.78 3.35
CA PHE A 108 5.90 22.10 3.00
C PHE A 108 5.44 23.21 3.97
N PHE A 109 4.28 23.02 4.61
CA PHE A 109 3.66 24.00 5.50
C PHE A 109 3.19 23.37 6.82
N PRO A 110 4.04 22.61 7.53
CA PRO A 110 3.61 21.84 8.70
C PRO A 110 2.95 22.71 9.78
N GLN A 111 3.50 23.89 10.06
CA GLN A 111 2.95 24.78 11.09
C GLN A 111 1.53 25.26 10.78
N ARG A 112 1.22 25.53 9.49
CA ARG A 112 -0.14 25.96 9.10
C ARG A 112 -1.15 24.86 9.29
N LEU A 113 -0.79 23.63 8.91
CA LEU A 113 -1.66 22.48 9.04
C LEU A 113 -1.88 22.11 10.52
N ILE A 114 -0.82 22.14 11.32
CA ILE A 114 -0.91 21.91 12.77
C ILE A 114 -1.81 22.94 13.43
N LEU A 115 -1.66 24.23 13.14
CA LEU A 115 -2.54 25.30 13.66
C LEU A 115 -4.01 25.10 13.24
N LEU A 116 -4.25 24.62 12.02
CA LEU A 116 -5.60 24.31 11.56
C LEU A 116 -6.18 23.13 12.34
N PHE A 117 -5.38 22.08 12.53
CA PHE A 117 -5.74 20.92 13.34
C PHE A 117 -6.07 21.31 14.78
N GLU A 118 -5.21 22.08 15.43
CA GLU A 118 -5.41 22.57 16.81
C GLU A 118 -6.72 23.38 16.95
N ARG A 119 -7.01 24.27 15.99
CA ARG A 119 -8.27 25.02 15.98
C ARG A 119 -9.50 24.13 15.87
N PHE A 120 -9.39 23.06 15.06
CA PHE A 120 -10.47 22.08 14.89
C PHE A 120 -10.59 21.20 16.13
N ALA A 121 -9.49 20.64 16.61
CA ALA A 121 -9.44 19.75 17.77
C ALA A 121 -9.98 20.43 19.04
N ARG A 122 -9.62 21.70 19.29
CA ARG A 122 -10.17 22.47 20.42
C ARG A 122 -11.70 22.55 20.43
N ARG A 123 -12.34 22.54 19.24
CA ARG A 123 -13.79 22.64 19.14
C ARG A 123 -14.50 21.30 19.24
N VAL A 124 -13.88 20.24 18.75
CA VAL A 124 -14.55 18.94 18.57
C VAL A 124 -14.07 17.90 19.59
N ALA A 125 -12.76 17.90 19.91
CA ALA A 125 -12.14 16.90 20.77
C ALA A 125 -10.91 17.46 21.51
N PRO A 126 -11.10 18.32 22.53
CA PRO A 126 -10.00 19.01 23.23
C PRO A 126 -8.98 18.05 23.86
N THR A 127 -9.41 16.88 24.29
CA THR A 127 -8.54 15.84 24.88
C THR A 127 -7.51 15.26 23.93
N PHE A 128 -7.74 15.38 22.62
CA PHE A 128 -6.85 14.88 21.58
C PHE A 128 -5.96 15.98 20.96
N GLU A 129 -6.10 17.26 21.38
CA GLU A 129 -5.37 18.38 20.79
C GLU A 129 -3.85 18.17 20.89
N GLU A 130 -3.33 17.94 22.10
CA GLU A 130 -1.88 17.85 22.33
C GLU A 130 -1.29 16.57 21.71
N ARG A 131 -1.94 15.41 21.92
CA ARG A 131 -1.49 14.14 21.32
C ARG A 131 -1.48 14.19 19.79
N GLY A 132 -2.53 14.72 19.19
CA GLY A 132 -2.61 14.88 17.73
C GLY A 132 -1.57 15.86 17.19
N ARG A 133 -1.28 16.94 17.94
CA ARG A 133 -0.22 17.89 17.61
C ARG A 133 1.15 17.21 17.62
N GLU A 134 1.49 16.48 18.67
CA GLU A 134 2.75 15.75 18.78
C GLU A 134 2.91 14.70 17.68
N ALA A 135 1.85 13.94 17.39
CA ALA A 135 1.82 12.98 16.30
C ALA A 135 2.08 13.65 14.94
N LEU A 136 1.40 14.77 14.65
CA LEU A 136 1.61 15.53 13.41
C LEU A 136 3.01 16.13 13.31
N LEU A 137 3.59 16.61 14.40
CA LEU A 137 4.97 17.12 14.45
C LEU A 137 5.98 15.99 14.21
N GLY A 138 5.81 14.85 14.88
CA GLY A 138 6.64 13.66 14.70
C GLY A 138 6.58 13.17 13.24
N PHE A 139 5.38 13.06 12.69
CA PHE A 139 5.15 12.68 11.30
C PHE A 139 5.80 13.70 10.33
N ALA A 140 5.54 15.00 10.50
CA ALA A 140 6.12 16.05 9.66
C ALA A 140 7.67 16.07 9.70
N SER A 141 8.27 15.75 10.84
CA SER A 141 9.73 15.67 10.97
C SER A 141 10.32 14.50 10.18
N GLY A 142 9.63 13.34 10.18
CA GLY A 142 9.99 12.17 9.38
C GLY A 142 9.91 12.44 7.87
N LEU A 143 8.97 13.31 7.46
CA LEU A 143 8.74 13.67 6.05
C LEU A 143 9.68 14.74 5.51
N GLY A 144 10.61 15.28 6.31
CA GLY A 144 11.52 16.37 5.90
C GLY A 144 12.31 16.07 4.61
N VAL A 145 12.53 14.81 4.30
CA VAL A 145 13.16 14.32 3.06
C VAL A 145 12.36 14.71 1.81
N LEU A 146 11.03 14.72 1.88
CA LEU A 146 10.14 15.06 0.76
C LEU A 146 10.06 16.56 0.47
N ARG A 147 10.63 17.42 1.30
CA ARG A 147 10.72 18.88 1.03
C ARG A 147 11.56 19.17 -0.21
N ASN A 148 12.41 18.25 -0.62
CA ASN A 148 13.14 18.38 -1.87
C ASN A 148 12.25 17.91 -3.04
N PRO A 149 11.86 18.79 -4.00
CA PRO A 149 11.01 18.44 -5.12
C PRO A 149 11.56 17.26 -5.95
N LYS A 150 12.88 17.21 -6.12
CA LYS A 150 13.52 16.10 -6.88
C LYS A 150 13.25 14.74 -6.21
N ARG A 151 13.30 14.69 -4.88
CA ARG A 151 13.01 13.46 -4.12
C ARG A 151 11.52 13.12 -4.17
N PHE A 152 10.64 14.10 -4.06
CA PHE A 152 9.20 13.90 -4.20
C PHE A 152 8.85 13.28 -5.55
N PHE A 153 9.34 13.87 -6.66
CA PHE A 153 9.13 13.32 -8.00
C PHE A 153 9.82 11.95 -8.20
N ALA A 154 10.96 11.72 -7.57
CA ALA A 154 11.62 10.42 -7.62
C ALA A 154 10.75 9.34 -6.96
N VAL A 155 10.17 9.60 -5.79
CA VAL A 155 9.24 8.66 -5.13
C VAL A 155 8.03 8.40 -6.03
N LEU A 156 7.42 9.43 -6.58
CA LEU A 156 6.28 9.29 -7.49
C LEU A 156 6.62 8.44 -8.72
N LEU A 157 7.76 8.68 -9.36
CA LEU A 157 8.21 7.92 -10.54
C LEU A 157 8.52 6.46 -10.19
N TRP A 158 9.17 6.20 -9.04
CA TRP A 158 9.43 4.84 -8.59
C TRP A 158 8.14 4.10 -8.25
N THR A 159 7.17 4.75 -7.61
CA THR A 159 5.84 4.18 -7.33
C THR A 159 5.11 3.87 -8.64
N LEU A 160 5.14 4.80 -9.60
CA LEU A 160 4.55 4.58 -10.92
C LEU A 160 5.21 3.40 -11.65
N ALA A 161 6.55 3.34 -11.66
CA ALA A 161 7.29 2.24 -12.27
C ALA A 161 6.96 0.89 -11.61
N HIS A 162 6.85 0.85 -10.27
CA HIS A 162 6.47 -0.33 -9.51
C HIS A 162 5.08 -0.85 -9.92
N TRP A 163 4.07 0.03 -9.95
CA TRP A 163 2.70 -0.36 -10.29
C TRP A 163 2.52 -0.70 -11.78
N LEU A 164 3.27 -0.06 -12.69
CA LEU A 164 3.29 -0.44 -14.10
C LEU A 164 3.93 -1.82 -14.28
N LEU A 165 5.04 -2.10 -13.61
CA LEU A 165 5.71 -3.41 -13.67
C LEU A 165 4.81 -4.50 -13.12
N ASN A 166 4.08 -4.22 -12.04
CA ASN A 166 3.08 -5.13 -11.48
C ASN A 166 1.95 -5.37 -12.48
N GLY A 167 1.43 -4.31 -13.14
CA GLY A 167 0.43 -4.44 -14.21
C GLY A 167 0.91 -5.28 -15.39
N ILE A 168 2.17 -5.17 -15.77
CA ILE A 168 2.79 -6.03 -16.79
C ILE A 168 2.79 -7.49 -16.33
N ALA A 169 3.12 -7.78 -15.06
CA ALA A 169 3.09 -9.13 -14.53
C ALA A 169 1.69 -9.74 -14.57
N PHE A 170 0.65 -8.97 -14.21
CA PHE A 170 -0.74 -9.39 -14.35
C PHE A 170 -1.09 -9.69 -15.80
N TRP A 171 -0.73 -8.80 -16.71
CA TRP A 171 -1.00 -8.96 -18.14
C TRP A 171 -0.28 -10.18 -18.73
N CYS A 172 0.99 -10.38 -18.41
CA CYS A 172 1.72 -11.60 -18.82
C CYS A 172 1.04 -12.86 -18.30
N ALA A 173 0.55 -12.85 -17.05
CA ALA A 173 -0.19 -13.97 -16.50
C ALA A 173 -1.53 -14.20 -17.20
N PHE A 174 -2.21 -13.16 -17.70
CA PHE A 174 -3.40 -13.31 -18.55
C PHE A 174 -3.05 -14.00 -19.87
N LEU A 175 -1.99 -13.54 -20.52
CA LEU A 175 -1.52 -14.10 -21.79
C LEU A 175 -1.16 -15.58 -21.63
N ALA A 176 -0.54 -15.96 -20.52
CA ALA A 176 -0.10 -17.34 -20.27
C ALA A 176 -1.25 -18.34 -20.20
N VAL A 177 -2.46 -17.90 -19.82
CA VAL A 177 -3.65 -18.78 -19.69
C VAL A 177 -4.77 -18.42 -20.68
N GLY A 178 -4.50 -17.53 -21.64
CA GLY A 178 -5.47 -17.17 -22.68
C GLY A 178 -6.63 -16.30 -22.21
N ILE A 179 -6.46 -15.51 -21.12
CA ILE A 179 -7.48 -14.55 -20.67
C ILE A 179 -7.49 -13.35 -21.62
N PRO A 180 -8.66 -13.00 -22.24
CA PRO A 180 -8.75 -11.96 -23.26
C PRO A 180 -8.81 -10.53 -22.68
N ALA A 181 -8.52 -10.34 -21.39
CA ALA A 181 -8.41 -9.02 -20.79
C ALA A 181 -7.06 -8.39 -21.16
N GLY A 182 -7.10 -7.28 -21.88
CA GLY A 182 -5.89 -6.56 -22.31
C GLY A 182 -5.14 -5.91 -21.12
N PHE A 183 -4.08 -5.15 -21.44
CA PHE A 183 -3.29 -4.46 -20.40
C PHE A 183 -4.14 -3.52 -19.52
N GLY A 184 -5.16 -2.84 -20.10
CA GLY A 184 -6.12 -2.04 -19.31
C GLY A 184 -6.87 -2.89 -18.28
N GLY A 185 -7.25 -4.12 -18.64
CA GLY A 185 -7.87 -5.07 -17.71
C GLY A 185 -6.92 -5.49 -16.58
N ALA A 186 -5.64 -5.66 -16.89
CA ALA A 186 -4.62 -5.95 -15.88
C ALA A 186 -4.44 -4.78 -14.90
N LEU A 187 -4.40 -3.54 -15.40
CA LEU A 187 -4.32 -2.34 -14.56
C LEU A 187 -5.57 -2.16 -13.69
N LEU A 188 -6.75 -2.44 -14.22
CA LEU A 188 -7.98 -2.39 -13.43
C LEU A 188 -7.97 -3.47 -12.34
N LEU A 189 -7.69 -4.71 -12.71
CA LEU A 189 -7.74 -5.84 -11.78
C LEU A 189 -6.73 -5.71 -10.65
N GLN A 190 -5.48 -5.32 -10.95
CA GLN A 190 -4.49 -5.07 -9.89
C GLN A 190 -4.95 -3.98 -8.93
N GLY A 191 -5.60 -2.93 -9.45
CA GLY A 191 -6.13 -1.84 -8.63
C GLY A 191 -7.28 -2.30 -7.73
N LEU A 192 -8.23 -3.09 -8.27
CA LEU A 192 -9.32 -3.68 -7.48
C LEU A 192 -8.78 -4.57 -6.36
N ILE A 193 -7.79 -5.41 -6.67
CA ILE A 193 -7.12 -6.27 -5.68
C ILE A 193 -6.39 -5.42 -4.65
N ALA A 194 -5.63 -4.39 -5.07
CA ALA A 194 -4.92 -3.51 -4.14
C ALA A 194 -5.86 -2.82 -3.15
N ILE A 195 -7.03 -2.35 -3.62
CA ILE A 195 -8.08 -1.76 -2.76
C ILE A 195 -8.64 -2.82 -1.81
N GLY A 196 -8.94 -4.01 -2.31
CA GLY A 196 -9.52 -5.07 -1.49
C GLY A 196 -8.58 -5.58 -0.40
N VAL A 197 -7.32 -5.78 -0.72
CA VAL A 197 -6.30 -6.21 0.26
C VAL A 197 -5.86 -5.07 1.19
N ALA A 198 -6.25 -3.82 0.92
CA ALA A 198 -6.02 -2.70 1.85
C ALA A 198 -6.85 -2.85 3.14
N VAL A 199 -8.00 -3.54 3.06
CA VAL A 199 -8.82 -3.85 4.23
C VAL A 199 -8.18 -5.00 5.01
N PRO A 200 -8.02 -4.88 6.34
CA PRO A 200 -7.52 -5.97 7.17
C PRO A 200 -8.35 -7.24 6.98
N SER A 201 -7.70 -8.34 6.67
CA SER A 201 -8.33 -9.61 6.33
C SER A 201 -7.50 -10.80 6.81
N ALA A 202 -7.80 -12.01 6.33
CA ALA A 202 -7.04 -13.21 6.65
C ALA A 202 -5.55 -13.07 6.28
N PRO A 203 -4.65 -13.78 6.99
CA PRO A 203 -3.24 -13.83 6.63
C PRO A 203 -3.05 -14.16 5.15
N GLY A 204 -2.12 -13.46 4.50
CA GLY A 204 -1.84 -13.64 3.09
C GLY A 204 -2.99 -13.24 2.15
N PHE A 205 -4.04 -12.59 2.67
CA PHE A 205 -5.21 -12.13 1.88
C PHE A 205 -5.97 -13.26 1.17
N PHE A 206 -5.81 -14.52 1.61
CA PHE A 206 -6.52 -15.66 1.05
C PHE A 206 -8.03 -15.47 1.13
N GLY A 207 -8.71 -15.81 0.07
CA GLY A 207 -10.14 -15.59 -0.13
C GLY A 207 -10.46 -14.20 -0.69
N VAL A 208 -9.85 -13.14 -0.20
CA VAL A 208 -10.06 -11.76 -0.70
C VAL A 208 -9.45 -11.61 -2.09
N PHE A 209 -8.19 -12.00 -2.25
CA PHE A 209 -7.50 -11.95 -3.55
C PHE A 209 -8.24 -12.74 -4.62
N GLU A 210 -8.62 -13.99 -4.31
CA GLU A 210 -9.31 -14.88 -5.24
C GLU A 210 -10.72 -14.38 -5.57
N SER A 211 -11.45 -13.89 -4.59
CA SER A 211 -12.81 -13.36 -4.78
C SER A 211 -12.82 -12.14 -5.69
N ILE A 212 -11.90 -11.19 -5.45
CA ILE A 212 -11.78 -9.99 -6.27
C ILE A 212 -11.22 -10.35 -7.64
N GLY A 213 -10.24 -11.25 -7.70
CA GLY A 213 -9.68 -11.76 -8.96
C GLY A 213 -10.77 -12.35 -9.86
N ARG A 214 -11.59 -13.25 -9.29
CA ARG A 214 -12.72 -13.85 -9.98
C ARG A 214 -13.77 -12.83 -10.41
N ALA A 215 -14.18 -11.95 -9.51
CA ALA A 215 -15.19 -10.94 -9.80
C ALA A 215 -14.71 -9.93 -10.85
N GLY A 216 -13.47 -9.46 -10.73
CA GLY A 216 -12.88 -8.51 -11.66
C GLY A 216 -12.69 -9.09 -13.07
N LEU A 217 -12.26 -10.34 -13.21
CA LEU A 217 -12.17 -11.02 -14.50
C LEU A 217 -13.55 -11.34 -15.06
N GLY A 218 -14.55 -11.60 -14.20
CA GLY A 218 -15.94 -11.75 -14.60
C GLY A 218 -16.51 -10.53 -15.32
N LEU A 219 -16.03 -9.31 -15.01
CA LEU A 219 -16.40 -8.08 -15.73
C LEU A 219 -16.00 -8.13 -17.22
N TYR A 220 -14.98 -8.91 -17.56
CA TYR A 220 -14.50 -9.14 -18.92
C TYR A 220 -15.09 -10.40 -19.57
N GLY A 221 -16.11 -11.01 -18.95
CA GLY A 221 -16.75 -12.24 -19.47
C GLY A 221 -15.88 -13.48 -19.37
N VAL A 222 -14.84 -13.48 -18.54
CA VAL A 222 -13.97 -14.63 -18.33
C VAL A 222 -14.73 -15.72 -17.57
N ASP A 223 -14.62 -16.97 -18.03
CA ASP A 223 -15.23 -18.13 -17.36
C ASP A 223 -14.85 -18.17 -15.87
N PRO A 224 -15.81 -18.39 -14.96
CA PRO A 224 -15.55 -18.37 -13.52
C PRO A 224 -14.50 -19.38 -13.04
N THR A 225 -14.39 -20.54 -13.71
CA THR A 225 -13.40 -21.57 -13.38
C THR A 225 -12.00 -21.10 -13.77
N LEU A 226 -11.85 -20.54 -14.98
CA LEU A 226 -10.60 -19.98 -15.47
C LEU A 226 -10.16 -18.79 -14.60
N ALA A 227 -11.09 -17.87 -14.27
CA ALA A 227 -10.82 -16.71 -13.43
C ALA A 227 -10.33 -17.12 -12.02
N THR A 228 -10.99 -18.12 -11.42
CA THR A 228 -10.60 -18.65 -10.10
C THR A 228 -9.24 -19.35 -10.15
N SER A 229 -9.03 -20.20 -11.17
CA SER A 229 -7.76 -20.92 -11.36
C SER A 229 -6.59 -19.95 -11.56
N TRP A 230 -6.79 -18.89 -12.35
CA TRP A 230 -5.81 -17.84 -12.53
C TRP A 230 -5.52 -17.13 -11.21
N ALA A 231 -6.56 -16.73 -10.47
CA ALA A 231 -6.40 -15.99 -9.21
C ALA A 231 -5.60 -16.80 -8.18
N ILE A 232 -5.94 -18.10 -8.01
CA ILE A 232 -5.20 -18.99 -7.10
C ILE A 232 -3.75 -19.17 -7.58
N GLY A 233 -3.55 -19.46 -8.88
CA GLY A 233 -2.23 -19.73 -9.45
C GLY A 233 -1.32 -18.50 -9.35
N PHE A 234 -1.81 -17.33 -9.73
CA PHE A 234 -1.04 -16.08 -9.66
C PHE A 234 -0.75 -15.67 -8.21
N HIS A 235 -1.73 -15.84 -7.31
CA HIS A 235 -1.54 -15.57 -5.89
C HIS A 235 -0.44 -16.44 -5.29
N LEU A 236 -0.51 -17.76 -5.49
CA LEU A 236 0.52 -18.68 -5.00
C LEU A 236 1.89 -18.42 -5.61
N LEU A 237 1.96 -18.13 -6.91
CA LEU A 237 3.21 -17.82 -7.61
C LEU A 237 3.91 -16.56 -7.03
N THR A 238 3.14 -15.57 -6.62
CA THR A 238 3.68 -14.35 -6.01
C THR A 238 3.88 -14.47 -4.50
N TYR A 239 3.01 -15.20 -3.81
CA TYR A 239 3.03 -15.40 -2.37
C TYR A 239 4.23 -16.25 -1.90
N ILE A 240 4.44 -17.43 -2.54
CA ILE A 240 5.42 -18.42 -2.05
C ILE A 240 6.86 -17.88 -2.09
N PRO A 241 7.36 -17.34 -3.21
CA PRO A 241 8.76 -16.91 -3.27
C PRO A 241 9.09 -15.80 -2.29
N ILE A 242 8.26 -14.76 -2.22
CA ILE A 242 8.55 -13.61 -1.34
C ILE A 242 8.41 -13.98 0.13
N THR A 243 7.47 -14.87 0.47
CA THR A 243 7.32 -15.38 1.84
C THR A 243 8.56 -16.18 2.25
N ALA A 244 9.06 -17.06 1.38
CA ALA A 244 10.26 -17.84 1.63
C ALA A 244 11.50 -16.94 1.83
N ILE A 245 11.66 -15.92 0.98
CA ILE A 245 12.74 -14.92 1.11
C ILE A 245 12.62 -14.15 2.44
N GLY A 246 11.40 -13.74 2.80
CA GLY A 246 11.15 -13.03 4.06
C GLY A 246 11.46 -13.89 5.28
N ILE A 247 11.06 -15.16 5.27
CA ILE A 247 11.38 -16.14 6.34
C ILE A 247 12.90 -16.31 6.45
N TYR A 248 13.62 -16.42 5.33
CA TYR A 248 15.07 -16.52 5.33
C TYR A 248 15.71 -15.34 6.07
N TYR A 249 15.38 -14.10 5.70
CA TYR A 249 15.92 -12.92 6.38
C TYR A 249 15.45 -12.76 7.83
N PHE A 250 14.23 -13.17 8.13
CA PHE A 250 13.69 -13.16 9.48
C PHE A 250 14.53 -14.04 10.43
N VAL A 251 14.88 -15.25 9.97
CA VAL A 251 15.74 -16.19 10.73
C VAL A 251 17.18 -15.67 10.76
N GLU A 252 17.73 -15.17 9.66
CA GLU A 252 19.09 -14.62 9.59
C GLU A 252 19.31 -13.48 10.60
N LEU A 253 18.31 -12.61 10.78
CA LEU A 253 18.36 -11.52 11.74
C LEU A 253 18.06 -11.91 13.18
N GLY A 254 17.78 -13.19 13.44
CA GLY A 254 17.42 -13.68 14.79
C GLY A 254 16.18 -12.99 15.35
N LEU A 255 15.21 -12.66 14.50
CA LEU A 255 13.95 -12.07 14.93
C LEU A 255 13.00 -13.14 15.45
N HIS A 256 12.15 -12.77 16.41
CA HIS A 256 11.11 -13.65 16.94
C HIS A 256 9.75 -13.00 16.79
N PHE A 257 8.70 -13.78 16.52
CA PHE A 257 7.33 -13.27 16.40
C PHE A 257 6.85 -12.52 17.65
N ARG A 258 7.35 -12.90 18.84
CA ARG A 258 7.08 -12.17 20.09
C ARG A 258 7.64 -10.74 20.12
N ASP A 259 8.61 -10.44 19.29
CA ASP A 259 9.17 -9.08 19.21
C ASP A 259 8.17 -8.13 18.55
N PHE A 260 7.37 -8.63 17.63
CA PHE A 260 6.34 -7.84 16.95
C PHE A 260 5.12 -7.56 17.83
N SER A 261 4.65 -8.55 18.59
CA SER A 261 3.52 -8.34 19.52
C SER A 261 3.87 -7.32 20.61
N LYS A 262 5.11 -7.30 21.10
CA LYS A 262 5.57 -6.29 22.07
C LYS A 262 5.66 -4.88 21.48
N VAL A 263 5.94 -4.75 20.18
CA VAL A 263 5.98 -3.45 19.50
C VAL A 263 4.56 -2.95 19.27
N GLU A 264 3.64 -3.84 18.91
CA GLU A 264 2.22 -3.54 18.75
C GLU A 264 1.59 -3.08 20.07
N GLU A 265 1.82 -3.84 21.17
CA GLU A 265 1.39 -3.47 22.52
C GLU A 265 1.94 -2.12 22.99
N ARG A 266 3.20 -1.80 22.67
CA ARG A 266 3.79 -0.49 22.99
C ARG A 266 3.19 0.63 22.16
N ALA A 267 2.96 0.41 20.86
CA ALA A 267 2.33 1.38 19.99
C ALA A 267 0.87 1.68 20.44
N GLU A 268 0.15 0.67 20.94
CA GLU A 268 -1.18 0.83 21.52
C GLU A 268 -1.18 1.56 22.87
N GLN A 269 -0.14 1.38 23.68
CA GLN A 269 0.02 2.06 24.98
C GLN A 269 0.46 3.52 24.83
N GLU A 270 1.13 3.86 23.72
CA GLU A 270 1.57 5.22 23.39
C GLU A 270 0.51 6.00 22.60
N ALA A 271 -0.54 5.33 22.08
CA ALA A 271 -1.66 5.94 21.34
C ALA A 271 -2.80 6.36 22.24
#